data_081a71e0b181dc6fb92216f649be90c4
#
_entry.id   081a71e0b181dc6fb92216f649be90c4
#
_cell.length_a   1.000
_cell.length_b   1.000
_cell.length_c   1.000
_cell.angle_alpha   90.00
_cell.angle_beta   90.00
_cell.angle_gamma   90.00
#
_symmetry.space_group_name_H-M   'P 1'
#
loop_
_entity.id
_entity.type
_entity.pdbx_description
1 polymer ?
#
loop_
_entity_poly.entity_id
_entity_poly.type
_entity_poly.pdbx_seq_one_letter_code
_entity_poly.pdbx_strand_id
1 'polypeptide(L)'
;MQNLNPTKKLQILFVDDDADDRDIINEVFCRLQWQEHIHICKDAETLFWYLSTLSTNMLPSLIVLDTQLPKQGGESIIKMLKFQDRYKHIPVIMLTSSLTERKRKTFSLLGATNSLQKPDTLQAYESMMHQLKEYCSTLQDTEKEYSRSCL
;
A
#
# COMPACT_ATOMS: atom_id res chain seq x y z
N MET A 1 -30.17 6.24 -18.44
CA MET A 1 -28.75 5.85 -18.47
C MET A 1 -28.24 5.82 -17.03
N GLN A 2 -28.05 4.63 -16.52
CA GLN A 2 -27.42 4.47 -15.19
C GLN A 2 -25.93 4.83 -15.33
N ASN A 3 -25.49 5.93 -14.73
CA ASN A 3 -24.10 6.21 -14.52
C ASN A 3 -23.57 5.15 -13.53
N LEU A 4 -23.12 4.03 -14.08
CA LEU A 4 -22.27 3.10 -13.34
C LEU A 4 -20.97 3.86 -13.08
N ASN A 5 -20.81 4.41 -11.88
CA ASN A 5 -19.50 4.83 -11.41
C ASN A 5 -18.56 3.64 -11.64
N PRO A 6 -17.53 3.78 -12.47
CA PRO A 6 -16.59 2.70 -12.64
C PRO A 6 -16.05 2.35 -11.24
N THR A 7 -16.24 1.13 -10.82
CA THR A 7 -15.67 0.64 -9.57
C THR A 7 -14.18 0.94 -9.61
N LYS A 8 -13.72 1.71 -8.63
CA LYS A 8 -12.30 2.09 -8.53
C LYS A 8 -11.46 0.83 -8.65
N LYS A 9 -10.57 0.80 -9.64
CA LYS A 9 -9.67 -0.33 -9.86
C LYS A 9 -8.77 -0.48 -8.64
N LEU A 10 -8.69 -1.68 -8.09
CA LEU A 10 -7.77 -2.00 -7.00
C LEU A 10 -6.34 -1.72 -7.44
N GLN A 11 -5.62 -0.89 -6.68
CA GLN A 11 -4.20 -0.64 -6.89
C GLN A 11 -3.44 -0.67 -5.57
N ILE A 12 -2.40 -1.49 -5.52
CA ILE A 12 -1.47 -1.58 -4.41
C ILE A 12 -0.14 -0.99 -4.85
N LEU A 13 0.35 -0.03 -4.09
CA LEU A 13 1.62 0.64 -4.33
C LEU A 13 2.65 0.16 -3.32
N PHE A 14 3.71 -0.49 -3.80
CA PHE A 14 4.85 -0.91 -2.99
C PHE A 14 5.98 0.11 -3.08
N VAL A 15 6.62 0.36 -1.94
CA VAL A 15 7.83 1.18 -1.87
C VAL A 15 8.93 0.37 -1.20
N ASP A 16 9.95 -0.02 -1.96
CA ASP A 16 11.06 -0.86 -1.52
C ASP A 16 12.32 -0.52 -2.32
N ASP A 17 13.43 -0.21 -1.66
CA ASP A 17 14.69 0.17 -2.32
C ASP A 17 15.53 -1.03 -2.75
N ASP A 18 15.28 -2.21 -2.21
CA ASP A 18 16.00 -3.42 -2.55
C ASP A 18 15.51 -3.98 -3.90
N ALA A 19 16.45 -4.10 -4.84
CA ALA A 19 16.13 -4.59 -6.18
C ALA A 19 15.68 -6.06 -6.17
N ASP A 20 16.28 -6.89 -5.33
CA ASP A 20 15.93 -8.31 -5.23
C ASP A 20 14.51 -8.49 -4.66
N ASP A 21 14.15 -7.68 -3.68
CA ASP A 21 12.78 -7.68 -3.13
C ASP A 21 11.76 -7.21 -4.17
N ARG A 22 12.08 -6.16 -4.93
CA ARG A 22 11.21 -5.71 -6.03
C ARG A 22 11.02 -6.79 -7.10
N ASP A 23 12.07 -7.52 -7.43
CA ASP A 23 12.01 -8.62 -8.40
C ASP A 23 11.12 -9.76 -7.89
N ILE A 24 11.23 -10.11 -6.60
CA ILE A 24 10.35 -11.11 -5.98
C ILE A 24 8.88 -10.64 -6.00
N ILE A 25 8.62 -9.40 -5.65
CA ILE A 25 7.27 -8.82 -5.69
C ILE A 25 6.70 -8.90 -7.10
N ASN A 26 7.46 -8.50 -8.12
CA ASN A 26 7.05 -8.59 -9.51
C ASN A 26 6.78 -10.05 -9.93
N GLU A 27 7.64 -10.98 -9.56
CA GLU A 27 7.46 -12.40 -9.87
C GLU A 27 6.17 -12.95 -9.28
N VAL A 28 5.87 -12.64 -8.02
CA VAL A 28 4.64 -13.07 -7.36
C VAL A 28 3.42 -12.50 -8.09
N PHE A 29 3.43 -11.22 -8.45
CA PHE A 29 2.31 -10.63 -9.19
C PHE A 29 2.14 -11.24 -10.58
N CYS A 30 3.22 -11.57 -11.26
CA CYS A 30 3.14 -12.28 -12.54
C CYS A 30 2.50 -13.67 -12.38
N ARG A 31 2.90 -14.43 -11.36
CA ARG A 31 2.32 -15.74 -11.06
C ARG A 31 0.84 -15.66 -10.73
N LEU A 32 0.42 -14.65 -10.00
CA LEU A 32 -0.97 -14.41 -9.61
C LEU A 32 -1.79 -13.73 -10.72
N GLN A 33 -1.17 -13.32 -11.82
CA GLN A 33 -1.80 -12.56 -12.91
C GLN A 33 -2.42 -11.25 -12.43
N TRP A 34 -1.76 -10.56 -11.49
CA TRP A 34 -2.23 -9.31 -10.88
C TRP A 34 -1.42 -8.07 -11.29
N GLN A 35 -0.66 -8.14 -12.39
CA GLN A 35 0.23 -7.05 -12.81
C GLN A 35 -0.48 -5.71 -12.99
N GLU A 36 -1.77 -5.74 -13.33
CA GLU A 36 -2.58 -4.53 -13.49
C GLU A 36 -2.94 -3.85 -12.16
N HIS A 37 -2.72 -4.52 -11.04
CA HIS A 37 -3.12 -4.08 -9.71
C HIS A 37 -1.96 -3.58 -8.86
N ILE A 38 -0.76 -3.51 -9.41
CA ILE A 38 0.44 -3.14 -8.67
C ILE A 38 1.22 -2.04 -9.36
N HIS A 39 1.83 -1.18 -8.53
CA HIS A 39 2.92 -0.30 -8.93
C HIS A 39 4.03 -0.38 -7.87
N ILE A 40 5.29 -0.34 -8.29
CA ILE A 40 6.44 -0.45 -7.38
C ILE A 40 7.33 0.78 -7.55
N CYS A 41 7.59 1.46 -6.44
CA CYS A 41 8.53 2.57 -6.35
C CYS A 41 9.77 2.15 -5.58
N LYS A 42 10.93 2.67 -5.97
CA LYS A 42 12.21 2.34 -5.31
C LYS A 42 12.57 3.25 -4.13
N ASP A 43 11.94 4.42 -4.03
CA ASP A 43 12.27 5.44 -3.02
C ASP A 43 11.12 6.44 -2.81
N ALA A 44 11.31 7.35 -1.87
CA ALA A 44 10.35 8.39 -1.57
C ALA A 44 10.13 9.37 -2.74
N GLU A 45 11.17 9.71 -3.46
CA GLU A 45 11.09 10.65 -4.59
C GLU A 45 10.20 10.08 -5.69
N THR A 46 10.43 8.83 -6.11
CA THR A 46 9.59 8.15 -7.10
C THR A 46 8.17 7.95 -6.61
N LEU A 47 7.97 7.65 -5.31
CA LEU A 47 6.64 7.54 -4.73
C LEU A 47 5.84 8.84 -4.88
N PHE A 48 6.38 9.95 -4.38
CA PHE A 48 5.66 11.22 -4.41
C PHE A 48 5.49 11.78 -5.83
N TRP A 49 6.48 11.57 -6.69
CA TRP A 49 6.34 11.90 -8.11
C TRP A 49 5.18 11.12 -8.74
N TYR A 50 5.14 9.80 -8.56
CA TYR A 50 4.07 8.96 -9.08
C TYR A 50 2.69 9.40 -8.56
N LEU A 51 2.56 9.58 -7.24
CA LEU A 51 1.30 10.03 -6.63
C LEU A 51 0.83 11.38 -7.20
N SER A 52 1.76 12.28 -7.51
CA SER A 52 1.44 13.60 -8.07
C SER A 52 0.90 13.54 -9.50
N THR A 53 1.22 12.49 -10.25
CA THR A 53 0.73 12.29 -11.62
C THR A 53 -0.70 11.75 -11.66
N LEU A 54 -1.21 11.22 -10.56
CA LEU A 54 -2.52 10.59 -10.49
C LEU A 54 -3.62 11.61 -10.17
N SER A 55 -4.78 11.44 -10.78
CA SER A 55 -5.99 12.15 -10.33
C SER A 55 -6.49 11.55 -8.99
N THR A 56 -7.29 12.29 -8.26
CA THR A 56 -7.75 11.88 -6.91
C THR A 56 -8.47 10.52 -6.91
N ASN A 57 -9.26 10.24 -7.93
CA ASN A 57 -9.97 8.97 -8.08
C ASN A 57 -9.08 7.80 -8.52
N MET A 58 -7.83 8.07 -8.91
CA MET A 58 -6.86 7.07 -9.34
C MET A 58 -5.78 6.79 -8.28
N LEU A 59 -5.84 7.43 -7.12
CA LEU A 59 -4.91 7.19 -6.03
C LEU A 59 -4.96 5.72 -5.58
N PRO A 60 -3.83 5.15 -5.10
CA PRO A 60 -3.79 3.74 -4.72
C PRO A 60 -4.77 3.43 -3.59
N SER A 61 -5.24 2.19 -3.59
CA SER A 61 -6.11 1.65 -2.53
C SER A 61 -5.34 1.32 -1.26
N LEU A 62 -4.03 1.08 -1.40
CA LEU A 62 -3.12 0.70 -0.32
C LEU A 62 -1.69 1.04 -0.71
N ILE A 63 -0.92 1.55 0.25
CA ILE A 63 0.53 1.70 0.14
C ILE A 63 1.19 0.72 1.11
N VAL A 64 2.11 -0.11 0.60
CA VAL A 64 2.97 -0.99 1.40
C VAL A 64 4.37 -0.40 1.40
N LEU A 65 4.83 0.00 2.58
CA LEU A 65 6.00 0.84 2.75
C LEU A 65 7.08 0.10 3.53
N ASP A 66 8.23 -0.15 2.90
CA ASP A 66 9.41 -0.65 3.60
C ASP A 66 9.88 0.39 4.61
N THR A 67 10.23 -0.06 5.81
CA THR A 67 10.74 0.81 6.87
C THR A 67 12.20 1.22 6.67
N GLN A 68 12.97 0.45 5.91
CA GLN A 68 14.40 0.66 5.68
C GLN A 68 14.67 1.30 4.32
N LEU A 69 14.13 2.49 4.08
CA LEU A 69 14.38 3.23 2.86
C LEU A 69 15.56 4.21 3.04
N PRO A 70 16.42 4.39 2.00
CA PRO A 70 17.54 5.30 2.08
C PRO A 70 17.09 6.75 2.20
N LYS A 71 17.92 7.60 2.79
CA LYS A 71 17.74 9.05 3.01
C LYS A 71 16.60 9.40 3.98
N GLN A 72 15.40 8.92 3.70
CA GLN A 72 14.21 9.17 4.52
C GLN A 72 13.62 7.82 4.90
N GLY A 73 13.82 7.33 6.08
CA GLY A 73 13.22 6.07 6.55
C GLY A 73 11.69 6.05 6.36
N GLY A 74 11.11 4.85 6.34
CA GLY A 74 9.66 4.66 6.16
C GLY A 74 8.81 5.46 7.14
N GLU A 75 9.30 5.71 8.34
CA GLU A 75 8.61 6.55 9.35
C GLU A 75 8.44 8.00 8.88
N SER A 76 9.46 8.58 8.25
CA SER A 76 9.36 9.94 7.69
C SER A 76 8.38 9.99 6.53
N ILE A 77 8.37 8.97 5.69
CA ILE A 77 7.47 8.91 4.54
C ILE A 77 6.02 8.80 4.97
N ILE A 78 5.71 7.95 5.95
CA ILE A 78 4.32 7.86 6.45
C ILE A 78 3.87 9.18 7.07
N LYS A 79 4.73 9.88 7.80
CA LYS A 79 4.43 11.23 8.32
C LYS A 79 4.08 12.20 7.19
N MET A 80 4.87 12.20 6.12
CA MET A 80 4.63 13.06 4.95
C MET A 80 3.31 12.73 4.27
N LEU A 81 2.97 11.44 4.12
CA LEU A 81 1.70 11.00 3.55
C LEU A 81 0.52 11.44 4.41
N LYS A 82 0.60 11.24 5.72
CA LYS A 82 -0.50 11.56 6.65
C LYS A 82 -0.67 13.05 6.90
N PHE A 83 0.35 13.85 6.64
CA PHE A 83 0.28 15.31 6.74
C PHE A 83 -0.44 15.96 5.54
N GLN A 84 -0.42 15.33 4.37
CA GLN A 84 -1.02 15.88 3.16
C GLN A 84 -2.50 15.48 3.02
N ASP A 85 -3.39 16.44 2.93
CA ASP A 85 -4.84 16.23 2.79
C ASP A 85 -5.19 15.30 1.63
N ARG A 86 -4.41 15.37 0.55
CA ARG A 86 -4.62 14.54 -0.64
C ARG A 86 -4.34 13.07 -0.42
N TYR A 87 -3.40 12.71 0.48
CA TYR A 87 -2.91 11.35 0.66
C TYR A 87 -3.22 10.74 2.03
N LYS A 88 -3.59 11.56 3.02
CA LYS A 88 -3.74 11.11 4.41
C LYS A 88 -4.75 9.98 4.63
N HIS A 89 -5.72 9.84 3.74
CA HIS A 89 -6.75 8.81 3.82
C HIS A 89 -6.35 7.49 3.17
N ILE A 90 -5.23 7.44 2.43
CA ILE A 90 -4.74 6.19 1.83
C ILE A 90 -4.22 5.29 2.96
N PRO A 91 -4.74 4.05 3.09
CA PRO A 91 -4.21 3.09 4.05
C PRO A 91 -2.73 2.79 3.79
N VAL A 92 -1.94 2.72 4.85
CA VAL A 92 -0.51 2.41 4.77
C VAL A 92 -0.20 1.21 5.66
N ILE A 93 0.43 0.20 5.09
CA ILE A 93 1.00 -0.94 5.82
C ILE A 93 2.51 -0.78 5.86
N MET A 94 3.07 -0.82 7.06
CA MET A 94 4.53 -0.80 7.25
C MET A 94 5.08 -2.21 7.14
N LEU A 95 6.14 -2.38 6.35
CA LEU A 95 6.80 -3.66 6.12
C LEU A 95 8.22 -3.59 6.70
N THR A 96 8.54 -4.45 7.65
CA THR A 96 9.82 -4.44 8.35
C THR A 96 10.43 -5.84 8.44
N SER A 97 11.76 -5.93 8.31
CA SER A 97 12.47 -7.20 8.45
C SER A 97 12.49 -7.74 9.89
N SER A 98 12.21 -6.90 10.87
CA SER A 98 12.12 -7.30 12.30
C SER A 98 10.98 -6.56 12.98
N LEU A 99 9.83 -7.19 13.06
CA LEU A 99 8.65 -6.63 13.70
C LEU A 99 8.64 -6.92 15.19
N THR A 100 8.57 -5.87 16.00
CA THR A 100 8.45 -5.93 17.45
C THR A 100 7.18 -5.22 17.90
N GLU A 101 6.70 -5.49 19.09
CA GLU A 101 5.53 -4.82 19.66
C GLU A 101 5.76 -3.30 19.79
N ARG A 102 6.97 -2.89 20.12
CA ARG A 102 7.37 -1.48 20.15
C ARG A 102 7.22 -0.82 18.78
N LYS A 103 7.68 -1.49 17.71
CA LYS A 103 7.53 -0.98 16.34
C LYS A 103 6.06 -0.91 15.93
N ARG A 104 5.25 -1.92 16.27
CA ARG A 104 3.81 -1.89 16.00
C ARG A 104 3.15 -0.64 16.60
N LYS A 105 3.44 -0.35 17.86
CA LYS A 105 2.92 0.85 18.53
C LYS A 105 3.39 2.13 17.86
N THR A 106 4.67 2.23 17.55
CA THR A 106 5.25 3.39 16.88
C THR A 106 4.56 3.63 15.52
N PHE A 107 4.45 2.61 14.69
CA PHE A 107 3.84 2.73 13.37
C PHE A 107 2.36 3.07 13.45
N SER A 108 1.63 2.48 14.40
CA SER A 108 0.23 2.81 14.65
C SER A 108 0.05 4.28 15.02
N LEU A 109 0.91 4.82 15.89
CA LEU A 109 0.90 6.23 16.27
C LEU A 109 1.21 7.17 15.10
N LEU A 110 2.00 6.71 14.13
CA LEU A 110 2.30 7.46 12.90
C LEU A 110 1.16 7.41 11.87
N GLY A 111 0.13 6.61 12.12
CA GLY A 111 -1.03 6.48 11.26
C GLY A 111 -1.01 5.26 10.33
N ALA A 112 -0.10 4.30 10.55
CA ALA A 112 -0.15 3.04 9.82
C ALA A 112 -1.40 2.25 10.19
N THR A 113 -2.04 1.66 9.18
CA THR A 113 -3.21 0.81 9.37
C THR A 113 -2.82 -0.55 9.94
N ASN A 114 -1.67 -1.06 9.53
CA ASN A 114 -1.10 -2.31 10.01
C ASN A 114 0.42 -2.32 9.82
N SER A 115 1.06 -3.31 10.43
CA SER A 115 2.49 -3.57 10.28
C SER A 115 2.71 -5.05 10.10
N LEU A 116 3.52 -5.43 9.11
CA LEU A 116 3.82 -6.80 8.78
C LEU A 116 5.33 -7.04 8.81
N GLN A 117 5.71 -8.26 9.14
CA GLN A 117 7.08 -8.69 8.96
C GLN A 117 7.34 -9.00 7.50
N LYS A 118 8.45 -8.49 6.97
CA LYS A 118 8.87 -8.72 5.60
C LYS A 118 9.07 -10.22 5.35
N PRO A 119 8.41 -10.80 4.32
CA PRO A 119 8.60 -12.20 3.99
C PRO A 119 10.03 -12.49 3.56
N ASP A 120 10.50 -13.71 3.80
CA ASP A 120 11.83 -14.19 3.44
C ASP A 120 11.82 -15.29 2.36
N THR A 121 10.64 -15.74 1.95
CA THR A 121 10.45 -16.74 0.90
C THR A 121 9.42 -16.28 -0.13
N LEU A 122 9.51 -16.81 -1.34
CA LEU A 122 8.53 -16.55 -2.40
C LEU A 122 7.12 -16.93 -1.96
N GLN A 123 6.96 -18.10 -1.32
CA GLN A 123 5.67 -18.58 -0.83
C GLN A 123 5.08 -17.65 0.25
N ALA A 124 5.90 -17.13 1.14
CA ALA A 124 5.46 -16.18 2.15
C ALA A 124 5.02 -14.85 1.52
N TYR A 125 5.70 -14.39 0.47
CA TYR A 125 5.26 -13.24 -0.32
C TYR A 125 3.90 -13.49 -0.99
N GLU A 126 3.69 -14.66 -1.60
CA GLU A 126 2.40 -15.02 -2.19
C GLU A 126 1.28 -14.97 -1.16
N SER A 127 1.50 -15.54 0.02
CA SER A 127 0.53 -15.52 1.12
C SER A 127 0.21 -14.09 1.58
N MET A 128 1.23 -13.24 1.70
CA MET A 128 1.06 -11.84 2.04
C MET A 128 0.23 -11.10 0.97
N MET A 129 0.51 -11.35 -0.30
CA MET A 129 -0.23 -10.70 -1.40
C MET A 129 -1.72 -11.04 -1.39
N HIS A 130 -2.06 -12.30 -1.11
CA HIS A 130 -3.46 -12.71 -0.94
C HIS A 130 -4.13 -11.97 0.21
N GLN A 131 -3.46 -11.84 1.35
CA GLN A 131 -3.97 -11.08 2.51
C GLN A 131 -4.17 -9.60 2.18
N LEU A 132 -3.23 -8.98 1.47
CA LEU A 132 -3.34 -7.57 1.07
C LEU A 132 -4.50 -7.34 0.12
N LYS A 133 -4.71 -8.23 -0.84
CA LYS A 133 -5.84 -8.15 -1.78
C LYS A 133 -7.18 -8.30 -1.07
N GLU A 134 -7.30 -9.27 -0.16
CA GLU A 134 -8.50 -9.45 0.65
C GLU A 134 -8.80 -8.23 1.50
N TYR A 135 -7.79 -7.67 2.14
CA TYR A 135 -7.90 -6.43 2.91
C TYR A 135 -8.43 -5.27 2.05
N CYS A 136 -7.89 -5.06 0.87
CA CYS A 136 -8.35 -4.02 -0.04
C CYS A 136 -9.81 -4.24 -0.50
N SER A 137 -10.23 -5.47 -0.73
CA SER A 137 -11.61 -5.80 -1.09
C SER A 137 -12.58 -5.43 0.04
N THR A 138 -12.22 -5.72 1.28
CA THR A 138 -12.99 -5.35 2.47
C THR A 138 -13.16 -3.83 2.60
N LEU A 139 -12.11 -3.05 2.34
CA LEU A 139 -12.19 -1.59 2.36
C LEU A 139 -13.17 -1.04 1.32
N GLN A 140 -13.15 -1.57 0.10
CA GLN A 140 -14.05 -1.16 -0.97
C GLN A 140 -15.52 -1.44 -0.63
N ASP A 141 -15.80 -2.54 0.03
CA ASP A 141 -17.16 -2.90 0.44
C ASP A 141 -17.66 -1.97 1.55
N THR A 142 -16.82 -1.61 2.50
CA THR A 142 -17.15 -0.65 3.55
C THR A 142 -17.47 0.75 2.98
N GLU A 143 -16.69 1.22 2.02
CA GLU A 143 -16.95 2.49 1.34
C GLU A 143 -18.29 2.48 0.59
N LYS A 144 -18.64 1.37 -0.05
CA LYS A 144 -19.94 1.20 -0.73
C LYS A 144 -21.12 1.22 0.24
N GLU A 145 -21.00 0.55 1.38
CA GLU A 145 -22.04 0.54 2.42
C GLU A 145 -22.24 1.92 3.02
N TYR A 146 -21.16 2.64 3.33
CA TYR A 146 -21.24 4.00 3.84
C TYR A 146 -21.91 4.95 2.84
N SER A 147 -21.54 4.87 1.58
CA SER A 147 -22.17 5.67 0.53
C SER A 147 -23.67 5.38 0.34
N ARG A 148 -24.10 4.14 0.59
CA ARG A 148 -25.53 3.76 0.56
C ARG A 148 -26.30 4.24 1.78
N SER A 149 -25.66 4.29 2.95
CA SER A 149 -26.30 4.72 4.19
C SER A 149 -26.42 6.25 4.33
N CYS A 150 -25.67 7.01 3.55
CA CYS A 150 -25.75 8.47 3.50
C CYS A 150 -26.82 9.00 2.51
N LEU A 151 -27.52 8.11 1.87
CA LEU A 151 -28.67 8.46 1.01
C LEU A 151 -29.99 8.27 1.75
#